data_fbd76a4d373dd8bdf7166cc640677835
#
_entry.id   fbd76a4d373dd8bdf7166cc640677835
#
_cell.length_a   1.000
_cell.length_b   1.000
_cell.length_c   1.000
_cell.angle_alpha   90.00
_cell.angle_beta   90.00
_cell.angle_gamma   90.00
#
_symmetry.space_group_name_H-M   'P 1'
#
loop_
_entity.id
_entity.type
_entity.pdbx_description
1 polymer ?
#
loop_
_entity_poly.entity_id
_entity_poly.type
_entity_poly.pdbx_seq_one_letter_code
_entity_poly.pdbx_strand_id
1 'polypeptide(L)'
;MNDVYAILHTKKVADKVKKKNQLSYISWANCWAMVKESFPDAAFEKHLFEIDGRQQPYMIDQNGYAFVMVSVEIKGQKYTEILPVLDHRNKAVQNPGSDQVNKSLQRCLVKACAMHGLGISLYQGEDLPDDKSAAEQLTAAIKGESSPADDVDEFF
;
A
#
# COMPACT_ATOMS: atom_id res chain seq x y z
N MET A 1 -0.31 -20.79 -18.35
CA MET A 1 0.65 -20.45 -17.28
C MET A 1 0.75 -18.95 -17.18
N ASN A 2 0.53 -18.42 -16.00
CA ASN A 2 0.52 -16.97 -15.82
C ASN A 2 1.92 -16.48 -15.49
N ASP A 3 2.58 -15.86 -16.44
CA ASP A 3 3.95 -15.39 -16.30
C ASP A 3 4.05 -14.01 -15.61
N VAL A 4 2.93 -13.43 -15.21
CA VAL A 4 2.88 -12.09 -14.62
C VAL A 4 3.73 -12.02 -13.36
N TYR A 5 3.49 -12.92 -12.41
CA TYR A 5 4.26 -12.95 -11.17
C TYR A 5 5.75 -13.20 -11.43
N ALA A 6 6.06 -14.14 -12.33
CA ALA A 6 7.44 -14.46 -12.67
C ALA A 6 8.20 -13.24 -13.23
N ILE A 7 7.51 -12.39 -13.96
CA ILE A 7 8.10 -11.17 -14.52
C ILE A 7 8.18 -10.07 -13.46
N LEU A 8 7.08 -9.80 -12.76
CA LEU A 8 7.00 -8.63 -11.88
C LEU A 8 7.78 -8.78 -10.59
N HIS A 9 7.85 -9.99 -10.00
CA HIS A 9 8.55 -10.16 -8.72
C HIS A 9 10.06 -9.99 -8.85
N THR A 10 10.62 -10.15 -10.06
CA THR A 10 12.04 -9.96 -10.33
C THR A 10 12.44 -8.53 -10.64
N LYS A 11 11.45 -7.64 -10.85
CA LYS A 11 11.71 -6.24 -11.15
C LYS A 11 12.40 -5.56 -9.97
N LYS A 12 13.49 -4.89 -10.25
CA LYS A 12 14.23 -4.15 -9.22
C LYS A 12 13.52 -2.86 -8.89
N VAL A 13 13.02 -2.76 -7.66
CA VAL A 13 12.34 -1.56 -7.17
C VAL A 13 13.23 -0.74 -6.23
N ALA A 14 14.43 -1.23 -5.89
CA ALA A 14 15.29 -0.64 -4.88
C ALA A 14 15.64 0.83 -5.13
N ASP A 15 15.83 1.22 -6.39
CA ASP A 15 16.11 2.60 -6.79
C ASP A 15 14.87 3.51 -6.76
N LYS A 16 13.68 2.94 -6.66
CA LYS A 16 12.42 3.66 -6.55
C LYS A 16 11.84 3.64 -5.14
N VAL A 17 12.48 2.91 -4.23
CA VAL A 17 12.01 2.75 -2.85
C VAL A 17 12.56 3.88 -2.00
N LYS A 18 11.70 4.44 -1.17
CA LYS A 18 12.06 5.40 -0.12
C LYS A 18 11.75 4.80 1.23
N LYS A 19 12.55 5.13 2.22
CA LYS A 19 12.39 4.61 3.59
C LYS A 19 11.90 5.72 4.51
N LYS A 20 10.92 5.36 5.33
CA LYS A 20 10.43 6.21 6.39
C LYS A 20 10.03 5.35 7.59
N ASN A 21 10.46 5.73 8.79
CA ASN A 21 10.17 4.98 10.01
C ASN A 21 10.47 3.48 9.87
N GLN A 22 11.58 3.13 9.21
CA GLN A 22 12.01 1.76 8.91
C GLN A 22 11.08 1.00 7.94
N LEU A 23 10.06 1.66 7.41
CA LEU A 23 9.21 1.09 6.37
C LEU A 23 9.72 1.52 5.00
N SER A 24 9.60 0.63 4.04
CA SER A 24 10.00 0.87 2.65
C SER A 24 8.75 1.15 1.83
N TYR A 25 8.80 2.22 1.04
CA TYR A 25 7.67 2.65 0.21
C TYR A 25 8.09 2.84 -1.23
N ILE A 26 7.19 2.50 -2.13
CA ILE A 26 7.29 2.87 -3.54
C ILE A 26 6.06 3.71 -3.87
N SER A 27 6.23 4.82 -4.61
CA SER A 27 5.08 5.64 -5.00
C SER A 27 4.17 4.87 -5.95
N TRP A 28 2.86 5.16 -5.88
CA TRP A 28 1.90 4.53 -6.77
C TRP A 28 2.22 4.77 -8.25
N ALA A 29 2.73 5.98 -8.57
CA ALA A 29 3.07 6.34 -9.95
C ALA A 29 4.25 5.52 -10.48
N ASN A 30 5.31 5.36 -9.68
CA ASN A 30 6.43 4.50 -10.06
C ASN A 30 5.99 3.05 -10.18
N CYS A 31 5.19 2.58 -9.24
CA CYS A 31 4.65 1.22 -9.25
C CYS A 31 3.83 0.95 -10.51
N TRP A 32 2.87 1.83 -10.79
CA TRP A 32 1.98 1.67 -11.92
C TRP A 32 2.72 1.78 -13.26
N ALA A 33 3.67 2.70 -13.36
CA ALA A 33 4.52 2.82 -14.55
C ALA A 33 5.29 1.53 -14.83
N MET A 34 5.85 0.90 -13.79
CA MET A 34 6.56 -0.37 -13.94
C MET A 34 5.65 -1.50 -14.40
N VAL A 35 4.41 -1.56 -13.87
CA VAL A 35 3.41 -2.54 -14.32
C VAL A 35 3.10 -2.33 -15.81
N LYS A 36 2.84 -1.09 -16.20
CA LYS A 36 2.45 -0.76 -17.58
C LYS A 36 3.57 -0.99 -18.59
N GLU A 37 4.81 -0.84 -18.17
CA GLU A 37 5.97 -1.15 -19.03
C GLU A 37 5.98 -2.62 -19.48
N SER A 38 5.66 -3.53 -18.55
CA SER A 38 5.64 -4.97 -18.84
C SER A 38 4.29 -5.43 -19.38
N PHE A 39 3.21 -4.81 -18.93
CA PHE A 39 1.83 -5.20 -19.26
C PHE A 39 1.01 -3.96 -19.63
N PRO A 40 1.11 -3.49 -20.89
CA PRO A 40 0.41 -2.25 -21.29
C PRO A 40 -1.11 -2.31 -21.14
N ASP A 41 -1.70 -3.52 -21.15
CA ASP A 41 -3.13 -3.72 -20.99
C ASP A 41 -3.59 -3.84 -19.54
N ALA A 42 -2.67 -3.72 -18.59
CA ALA A 42 -3.03 -3.74 -17.17
C ALA A 42 -3.99 -2.61 -16.83
N ALA A 43 -4.94 -2.89 -15.97
CA ALA A 43 -5.95 -1.93 -15.54
C ALA A 43 -6.16 -2.02 -14.03
N PHE A 44 -6.63 -0.93 -13.44
CA PHE A 44 -7.03 -0.95 -12.04
C PHE A 44 -8.41 -0.33 -11.87
N GLU A 45 -9.05 -0.66 -10.77
CA GLU A 45 -10.35 -0.13 -10.39
C GLU A 45 -10.33 0.28 -8.93
N LYS A 46 -10.74 1.52 -8.67
CA LYS A 46 -11.06 1.99 -7.32
C LYS A 46 -12.54 1.72 -7.08
N HIS A 47 -12.85 0.85 -6.12
CA HIS A 47 -14.23 0.46 -5.87
C HIS A 47 -15.01 1.60 -5.22
N LEU A 48 -16.22 1.81 -5.69
CA LEU A 48 -17.14 2.79 -5.13
C LEU A 48 -18.19 2.09 -4.28
N PHE A 49 -18.57 2.76 -3.21
CA PHE A 49 -19.58 2.28 -2.26
C PHE A 49 -20.67 3.32 -2.14
N GLU A 50 -21.91 2.87 -1.97
CA GLU A 50 -23.04 3.77 -1.73
C GLU A 50 -23.13 4.05 -0.22
N ILE A 51 -23.01 5.33 0.14
CA ILE A 51 -23.17 5.83 1.50
C ILE A 51 -24.14 7.02 1.45
N ASP A 52 -25.27 6.89 2.13
CA ASP A 52 -26.32 7.92 2.19
C ASP A 52 -26.73 8.41 0.79
N GLY A 53 -26.91 7.49 -0.16
CA GLY A 53 -27.32 7.80 -1.53
C GLY A 53 -26.23 8.39 -2.42
N ARG A 54 -24.98 8.42 -1.96
CA ARG A 54 -23.84 8.94 -2.72
C ARG A 54 -22.80 7.85 -2.94
N GLN A 55 -22.15 7.91 -4.10
CA GLN A 55 -21.03 7.04 -4.40
C GLN A 55 -19.76 7.59 -3.77
N GLN A 56 -19.12 6.79 -2.92
CA GLN A 56 -17.90 7.17 -2.21
C GLN A 56 -16.79 6.14 -2.47
N PRO A 57 -15.52 6.55 -2.57
CA PRO A 57 -14.40 5.64 -2.80
C PRO A 57 -13.92 4.95 -1.52
N TYR A 58 -14.77 4.86 -0.51
CA TYR A 58 -14.48 4.21 0.76
C TYR A 58 -15.77 3.65 1.35
N MET A 59 -15.65 2.71 2.28
CA MET A 59 -16.74 2.26 3.13
C MET A 59 -16.40 2.60 4.57
N ILE A 60 -17.41 2.92 5.36
CA ILE A 60 -17.28 3.22 6.79
C ILE A 60 -17.89 2.07 7.60
N ASP A 61 -17.19 1.63 8.64
CA ASP A 61 -17.70 0.67 9.60
C ASP A 61 -18.59 1.35 10.66
N GLN A 62 -19.18 0.56 11.54
CA GLN A 62 -20.09 1.04 12.58
C GLN A 62 -19.44 2.00 13.57
N ASN A 63 -18.12 2.03 13.67
CA ASN A 63 -17.37 2.87 14.58
C ASN A 63 -16.77 4.11 13.90
N GLY A 64 -17.09 4.34 12.63
CA GLY A 64 -16.59 5.50 11.88
C GLY A 64 -15.22 5.31 11.27
N TYR A 65 -14.65 4.11 11.29
CA TYR A 65 -13.40 3.81 10.61
C TYR A 65 -13.65 3.41 9.17
N ALA A 66 -12.84 3.92 8.28
CA ALA A 66 -13.03 3.69 6.85
C ALA A 66 -12.01 2.71 6.29
N PHE A 67 -12.39 2.06 5.20
CA PHE A 67 -11.47 1.29 4.36
C PHE A 67 -11.71 1.59 2.89
N VAL A 68 -10.67 1.35 2.09
CA VAL A 68 -10.71 1.47 0.63
C VAL A 68 -10.46 0.11 0.00
N MET A 69 -10.87 -0.03 -1.24
CA MET A 69 -10.74 -1.29 -1.98
C MET A 69 -10.28 -0.98 -3.41
N VAL A 70 -9.20 -1.62 -3.84
CA VAL A 70 -8.64 -1.44 -5.17
C VAL A 70 -8.38 -2.81 -5.79
N SER A 71 -8.76 -2.97 -7.05
CA SER A 71 -8.45 -4.17 -7.84
C SER A 71 -7.46 -3.83 -8.93
N VAL A 72 -6.53 -4.74 -9.20
CA VAL A 72 -5.61 -4.68 -10.33
C VAL A 72 -5.79 -5.93 -11.16
N GLU A 73 -6.01 -5.75 -12.46
CA GLU A 73 -6.17 -6.84 -13.41
C GLU A 73 -5.03 -6.82 -14.42
N ILE A 74 -4.33 -7.94 -14.54
CA ILE A 74 -3.25 -8.15 -15.49
C ILE A 74 -3.44 -9.50 -16.14
N LYS A 75 -3.52 -9.52 -17.48
CA LYS A 75 -3.68 -10.77 -18.25
C LYS A 75 -4.87 -11.62 -17.77
N GLY A 76 -5.97 -10.97 -17.48
CA GLY A 76 -7.21 -11.63 -17.05
C GLY A 76 -7.23 -12.06 -15.58
N GLN A 77 -6.17 -11.87 -14.85
CA GLN A 77 -6.12 -12.16 -13.42
C GLN A 77 -6.33 -10.89 -12.60
N LYS A 78 -7.35 -10.91 -11.75
CA LYS A 78 -7.72 -9.77 -10.91
C LYS A 78 -7.41 -10.08 -9.45
N TYR A 79 -6.66 -9.20 -8.81
CA TYR A 79 -6.48 -9.20 -7.35
C TYR A 79 -7.09 -7.95 -6.75
N THR A 80 -7.81 -8.13 -5.65
CA THR A 80 -8.47 -7.05 -4.92
C THR A 80 -7.88 -6.96 -3.53
N GLU A 81 -7.47 -5.75 -3.17
CA GLU A 81 -6.95 -5.44 -1.84
C GLU A 81 -7.87 -4.47 -1.12
N ILE A 82 -7.91 -4.63 0.20
CA ILE A 82 -8.62 -3.75 1.12
C ILE A 82 -7.58 -3.15 2.06
N LEU A 83 -7.65 -1.86 2.28
CA LEU A 83 -6.73 -1.16 3.18
C LEU A 83 -7.51 -0.21 4.08
N PRO A 84 -7.27 -0.24 5.40
CA PRO A 84 -7.87 0.76 6.28
C PRO A 84 -7.33 2.16 5.96
N VAL A 85 -8.17 3.17 6.17
CA VAL A 85 -7.72 4.56 6.05
C VAL A 85 -6.98 4.93 7.33
N LEU A 86 -5.74 5.36 7.16
CA LEU A 86 -4.81 5.64 8.25
C LEU A 86 -4.39 7.10 8.22
N ASP A 87 -3.96 7.59 9.38
CA ASP A 87 -3.32 8.91 9.48
C ASP A 87 -1.82 8.82 9.15
N HIS A 88 -1.11 9.94 9.25
CA HIS A 88 0.33 10.02 8.97
C HIS A 88 1.19 9.16 9.91
N ARG A 89 0.64 8.68 11.01
CA ARG A 89 1.31 7.78 11.96
C ARG A 89 0.95 6.32 11.75
N ASN A 90 0.28 6.00 10.65
CA ASN A 90 -0.25 4.67 10.36
C ASN A 90 -1.24 4.16 11.42
N LYS A 91 -1.99 5.09 12.01
CA LYS A 91 -3.07 4.79 12.96
C LYS A 91 -4.42 4.93 12.28
N ALA A 92 -5.34 4.03 12.59
CA ALA A 92 -6.71 4.13 12.13
C ALA A 92 -7.32 5.45 12.61
N VAL A 93 -8.06 6.12 11.72
CA VAL A 93 -8.66 7.43 12.00
C VAL A 93 -10.16 7.35 11.75
N GLN A 94 -10.94 7.94 12.68
CA GLN A 94 -12.39 8.03 12.54
C GLN A 94 -12.76 9.19 11.62
N ASN A 95 -13.78 9.00 10.80
CA ASN A 95 -14.30 10.01 9.89
C ASN A 95 -13.17 10.71 9.09
N PRO A 96 -12.36 9.94 8.32
CA PRO A 96 -11.20 10.50 7.66
C PRO A 96 -11.58 11.54 6.62
N GLY A 97 -10.67 12.48 6.38
CA GLY A 97 -10.79 13.45 5.30
C GLY A 97 -10.50 12.82 3.94
N SER A 98 -10.92 13.50 2.89
CA SER A 98 -10.71 13.02 1.51
C SER A 98 -9.24 12.88 1.14
N ASP A 99 -8.36 13.67 1.73
CA ASP A 99 -6.91 13.56 1.56
C ASP A 99 -6.38 12.22 2.11
N GLN A 100 -6.84 11.81 3.28
CA GLN A 100 -6.47 10.54 3.90
C GLN A 100 -7.00 9.35 3.10
N VAL A 101 -8.24 9.46 2.60
CA VAL A 101 -8.84 8.46 1.72
C VAL A 101 -8.02 8.32 0.44
N ASN A 102 -7.63 9.43 -0.18
CA ASN A 102 -6.83 9.42 -1.41
C ASN A 102 -5.47 8.74 -1.20
N LYS A 103 -4.80 9.06 -0.11
CA LYS A 103 -3.51 8.42 0.23
C LYS A 103 -3.66 6.91 0.42
N SER A 104 -4.71 6.49 1.10
CA SER A 104 -4.98 5.06 1.30
C SER A 104 -5.32 4.34 0.01
N LEU A 105 -6.03 4.99 -0.92
CA LEU A 105 -6.27 4.44 -2.26
C LEU A 105 -4.96 4.22 -3.01
N GLN A 106 -4.04 5.16 -2.96
CA GLN A 106 -2.74 5.04 -3.59
C GLN A 106 -1.91 3.89 -2.99
N ARG A 107 -1.89 3.77 -1.68
CA ARG A 107 -1.22 2.65 -0.99
C ARG A 107 -1.87 1.32 -1.31
N CYS A 108 -3.19 1.29 -1.38
CA CYS A 108 -3.95 0.09 -1.71
C CYS A 108 -3.64 -0.38 -3.15
N LEU A 109 -3.50 0.55 -4.09
CA LEU A 109 -3.08 0.23 -5.47
C LEU A 109 -1.71 -0.45 -5.49
N VAL A 110 -0.74 0.09 -4.76
CA VAL A 110 0.61 -0.49 -4.65
C VAL A 110 0.55 -1.90 -4.08
N LYS A 111 -0.26 -2.11 -3.05
CA LYS A 111 -0.43 -3.43 -2.43
C LYS A 111 -1.09 -4.42 -3.38
N ALA A 112 -2.08 -3.99 -4.15
CA ALA A 112 -2.70 -4.83 -5.17
C ALA A 112 -1.71 -5.22 -6.28
N CYS A 113 -0.84 -4.29 -6.68
CA CYS A 113 0.25 -4.59 -7.61
C CYS A 113 1.24 -5.61 -7.02
N ALA A 114 1.49 -5.55 -5.72
CA ALA A 114 2.36 -6.50 -5.05
C ALA A 114 1.80 -7.93 -5.09
N MET A 115 0.49 -8.07 -5.08
CA MET A 115 -0.14 -9.40 -5.24
C MET A 115 0.15 -10.01 -6.60
N HIS A 116 0.39 -9.20 -7.62
CA HIS A 116 0.87 -9.63 -8.93
C HIS A 116 2.39 -9.84 -8.98
N GLY A 117 3.11 -9.50 -7.93
CA GLY A 117 4.55 -9.70 -7.77
C GLY A 117 5.38 -8.44 -7.66
N LEU A 118 4.93 -7.30 -8.18
CA LEU A 118 5.75 -6.10 -8.20
C LEU A 118 5.93 -5.52 -6.79
N GLY A 119 7.16 -5.49 -6.33
CA GLY A 119 7.47 -4.95 -5.01
C GLY A 119 7.01 -5.82 -3.85
N ILE A 120 6.68 -7.08 -4.09
CA ILE A 120 6.20 -8.00 -3.05
C ILE A 120 7.19 -8.11 -1.88
N SER A 121 8.48 -7.99 -2.16
CA SER A 121 9.52 -8.07 -1.14
C SER A 121 9.42 -6.95 -0.08
N LEU A 122 8.79 -5.83 -0.42
CA LEU A 122 8.57 -4.74 0.54
C LEU A 122 7.60 -5.12 1.65
N TYR A 123 6.73 -6.09 1.40
CA TYR A 123 5.71 -6.55 2.35
C TYR A 123 6.08 -7.85 3.05
N GLN A 124 7.13 -8.53 2.59
CA GLN A 124 7.58 -9.76 3.22
C GLN A 124 8.07 -9.45 4.64
N GLY A 125 7.48 -10.11 5.62
CA GLY A 125 7.77 -9.89 7.02
C GLY A 125 6.73 -9.09 7.80
N GLU A 126 5.75 -8.46 7.12
CA GLU A 126 4.69 -7.71 7.82
C GLU A 126 3.87 -8.58 8.78
N ASP A 127 3.65 -9.83 8.40
CA ASP A 127 2.84 -10.77 9.16
C ASP A 127 3.65 -11.65 10.13
N LEU A 128 4.92 -11.32 10.32
CA LEU A 128 5.71 -12.02 11.32
C LEU A 128 5.13 -11.75 12.72
N PRO A 129 5.05 -12.76 13.57
CA PRO A 129 4.60 -12.55 14.94
C PRO A 129 5.40 -11.41 15.58
N ASP A 130 4.70 -10.56 16.31
CA ASP A 130 5.33 -9.54 17.13
C ASP A 130 6.23 -10.21 18.15
N ASP A 131 7.41 -10.58 17.74
CA ASP A 131 8.47 -10.87 18.69
C ASP A 131 8.92 -9.53 19.27
N LYS A 132 8.17 -9.07 20.27
CA LYS A 132 8.44 -7.81 20.94
C LYS A 132 9.87 -7.74 21.45
N SER A 133 10.45 -8.87 21.80
CA SER A 133 11.83 -8.93 22.28
C SER A 133 12.83 -8.65 21.15
N ALA A 134 12.61 -9.21 19.98
CA ALA A 134 13.47 -8.96 18.84
C ALA A 134 13.27 -7.55 18.28
N ALA A 135 12.02 -7.08 18.24
CA ALA A 135 11.71 -5.72 17.80
C ALA A 135 12.27 -4.68 18.76
N GLU A 136 12.20 -4.93 20.06
CA GLU A 136 12.78 -4.05 21.09
C GLU A 136 14.30 -4.04 21.04
N GLN A 137 14.93 -5.17 20.81
CA GLN A 137 16.37 -5.27 20.64
C GLN A 137 16.84 -4.57 19.37
N LEU A 138 16.09 -4.73 18.28
CA LEU A 138 16.38 -4.06 17.03
C LEU A 138 16.18 -2.55 17.16
N THR A 139 15.11 -2.13 17.84
CA THR A 139 14.83 -0.72 18.11
C THR A 139 15.86 -0.11 19.04
N ALA A 140 16.33 -0.85 20.05
CA ALA A 140 17.39 -0.42 20.95
C ALA A 140 18.72 -0.28 20.23
N ALA A 141 19.02 -1.17 19.27
CA ALA A 141 20.23 -1.09 18.46
C ALA A 141 20.22 0.08 17.47
N ILE A 142 19.03 0.52 17.06
CA ILE A 142 18.83 1.57 16.06
C ILE A 142 18.58 2.95 16.70
N LYS A 143 18.36 3.02 18.01
CA LYS A 143 18.08 4.26 18.75
C LYS A 143 19.21 5.32 18.75
N GLY A 144 20.25 5.12 17.96
CA GLY A 144 21.22 6.15 17.67
C GLY A 144 20.84 7.08 16.51
N GLU A 145 19.80 6.77 15.74
CA GLU A 145 19.38 7.58 14.60
C GLU A 145 17.93 8.03 14.76
N SER A 146 17.78 9.25 15.28
CA SER A 146 16.48 9.90 15.30
C SER A 146 16.08 10.29 13.88
N SER A 147 15.10 9.61 13.34
CA SER A 147 14.48 10.03 12.09
C SER A 147 13.33 11.00 12.41
N PRO A 148 13.35 12.21 11.84
CA PRO A 148 12.20 13.10 11.97
C PRO A 148 11.01 12.57 11.22
N ALA A 149 9.85 12.68 11.85
CA ALA A 149 8.60 12.06 11.45
C ALA A 149 7.84 12.79 10.33
N ASP A 150 8.47 13.67 9.55
CA ASP A 150 7.68 14.75 8.99
C ASP A 150 7.28 14.69 7.52
N ASP A 151 7.57 13.63 6.76
CA ASP A 151 7.28 13.68 5.33
C ASP A 151 6.63 12.41 4.74
N VAL A 152 5.61 11.87 5.40
CA VAL A 152 4.85 10.75 4.82
C VAL A 152 4.06 11.19 3.59
N ASP A 153 3.72 12.45 3.51
CA ASP A 153 2.82 12.98 2.49
C ASP A 153 3.43 12.98 1.08
N GLU A 154 4.73 12.93 0.96
CA GLU A 154 5.41 12.89 -0.34
C GLU A 154 5.34 11.52 -1.04
N PHE A 155 4.99 10.45 -0.33
CA PHE A 155 5.00 9.10 -0.90
C PHE A 155 3.64 8.62 -1.42
N PHE A 156 2.59 9.35 -1.15
CA PHE A 156 1.23 8.90 -1.47
C PHE A 156 0.40 9.96 -2.17
#